data_d06b4d17b061911bb4b474e8d99c63a4
#
_entry.id   d06b4d17b061911bb4b474e8d99c63a4
#
_cell.length_a   1.000
_cell.length_b   1.000
_cell.length_c   1.000
_cell.angle_alpha   90.00
_cell.angle_beta   90.00
_cell.angle_gamma   90.00
#
_symmetry.space_group_name_H-M   'P 1'
#
loop_
_entity.id
_entity.type
_entity.pdbx_description
1 polymer ?
#
loop_
_entity_poly.entity_id
_entity_poly.type
_entity_poly.pdbx_seq_one_letter_code
_entity_poly.pdbx_strand_id
1 'polypeptide(L)'
;MHITSAPTLRLLLIVVVEGVAHELKDAGCLRGCRDELLDVNGEGRRLAVLERAALRPLGLLTSAVHLNAWTPDGKLWVAKRSPTKSTDPDMWDTLVGGLAGAGESLDESLLRESNEEAGLEPADLEARTPLRTILRMHRRLPEGYQLEDVLVSECVLADSVVPENRDGEVSDIQAVSIEQVWSMVQAGEFTLEAELVVLDGLRSRLG
;
A
#
# COMPACT_ATOMS: atom_id res chain seq x y z
N MET A 1 9.03 27.42 35.06
CA MET A 1 9.08 26.82 33.69
C MET A 1 8.10 25.64 33.71
N HIS A 2 6.84 25.87 33.31
CA HIS A 2 5.83 24.80 33.30
C HIS A 2 6.09 23.86 32.17
N ILE A 3 6.47 22.62 32.48
CA ILE A 3 6.55 21.53 31.51
C ILE A 3 5.11 21.18 31.15
N THR A 4 4.70 21.51 29.93
CA THR A 4 3.39 21.14 29.37
C THR A 4 3.27 19.61 29.45
N SER A 5 2.18 19.10 30.02
CA SER A 5 1.98 17.66 30.19
C SER A 5 1.92 16.95 28.81
N ALA A 6 2.38 15.71 28.73
CA ALA A 6 2.41 14.92 27.52
C ALA A 6 1.05 14.88 26.74
N PRO A 7 -0.12 14.84 27.39
CA PRO A 7 -1.42 14.95 26.72
C PRO A 7 -1.66 16.28 26.02
N THR A 8 -1.22 17.39 26.62
CA THR A 8 -1.39 18.74 26.06
C THR A 8 -0.51 18.93 24.81
N LEU A 9 0.72 18.41 24.84
CA LEU A 9 1.64 18.47 23.71
C LEU A 9 1.10 17.64 22.52
N ARG A 10 0.49 16.48 22.81
CA ARG A 10 -0.13 15.61 21.79
C ARG A 10 -1.33 16.30 21.12
N LEU A 11 -2.21 16.91 21.89
CA LEU A 11 -3.35 17.65 21.35
C LEU A 11 -2.90 18.82 20.49
N LEU A 12 -1.87 19.54 20.90
CA LEU A 12 -1.29 20.65 20.15
C LEU A 12 -0.69 20.17 18.81
N LEU A 13 0.01 19.01 18.80
CA LEU A 13 0.58 18.43 17.59
C LEU A 13 -0.51 18.03 16.58
N ILE A 14 -1.59 17.37 17.03
CA ILE A 14 -2.72 17.01 16.18
C ILE A 14 -3.32 18.25 15.52
N VAL A 15 -3.63 19.28 16.29
CA VAL A 15 -4.22 20.54 15.79
C VAL A 15 -3.30 21.23 14.79
N VAL A 16 -1.99 21.23 15.04
CA VAL A 16 -0.99 21.84 14.11
C VAL A 16 -0.93 21.06 12.81
N VAL A 17 -0.90 19.72 12.84
CA VAL A 17 -0.80 18.89 11.64
C VAL A 17 -2.06 18.99 10.78
N GLU A 18 -3.26 18.99 11.40
CA GLU A 18 -4.52 19.24 10.69
C GLU A 18 -4.58 20.65 10.10
N GLY A 19 -4.13 21.66 10.84
CA GLY A 19 -4.05 23.04 10.35
C GLY A 19 -3.15 23.15 9.12
N VAL A 20 -1.97 22.53 9.14
CA VAL A 20 -1.05 22.49 7.99
C VAL A 20 -1.67 21.81 6.78
N ALA A 21 -2.42 20.71 6.96
CA ALA A 21 -3.10 20.04 5.87
C ALA A 21 -4.17 20.93 5.21
N HIS A 22 -4.93 21.68 6.00
CA HIS A 22 -5.89 22.66 5.49
C HIS A 22 -5.20 23.78 4.70
N GLU A 23 -4.14 24.36 5.24
CA GLU A 23 -3.36 25.41 4.55
C GLU A 23 -2.77 24.90 3.22
N LEU A 24 -2.26 23.68 3.19
CA LEU A 24 -1.77 23.05 1.95
C LEU A 24 -2.88 22.84 0.93
N LYS A 25 -4.08 22.48 1.37
CA LYS A 25 -5.26 22.32 0.51
C LYS A 25 -5.66 23.69 -0.07
N ASP A 26 -5.80 24.71 0.78
CA ASP A 26 -6.22 26.04 0.38
C ASP A 26 -5.19 26.73 -0.54
N ALA A 27 -3.92 26.41 -0.34
CA ALA A 27 -2.82 26.85 -1.23
C ALA A 27 -2.74 26.06 -2.55
N GLY A 28 -3.62 25.06 -2.78
CA GLY A 28 -3.60 24.24 -3.99
C GLY A 28 -2.40 23.28 -4.09
N CYS A 29 -1.73 23.02 -2.96
CA CYS A 29 -0.58 22.12 -2.89
C CYS A 29 -0.95 20.64 -2.81
N LEU A 30 -2.23 20.31 -2.58
CA LEU A 30 -2.72 18.94 -2.55
C LEU A 30 -3.39 18.58 -3.88
N ARG A 31 -3.08 17.41 -4.43
CA ARG A 31 -3.74 16.86 -5.63
C ARG A 31 -5.09 16.20 -5.27
N GLY A 32 -6.04 16.99 -4.78
CA GLY A 32 -7.36 16.53 -4.33
C GLY A 32 -7.32 15.95 -2.91
N CYS A 33 -8.49 15.80 -2.30
CA CYS A 33 -8.68 15.00 -1.10
C CYS A 33 -9.07 13.59 -1.52
N ARG A 34 -8.61 12.60 -0.76
CA ARG A 34 -8.91 11.19 -0.99
C ARG A 34 -10.03 10.69 -0.10
N ASP A 35 -10.44 11.51 0.90
CA ASP A 35 -11.36 11.15 1.99
C ASP A 35 -10.87 9.91 2.77
N GLU A 36 -9.54 9.72 2.77
CA GLU A 36 -8.85 8.63 3.44
C GLU A 36 -7.86 9.18 4.44
N LEU A 37 -7.94 8.69 5.66
CA LEU A 37 -7.08 9.09 6.78
C LEU A 37 -6.01 8.05 7.02
N LEU A 38 -4.77 8.50 7.19
CA LEU A 38 -3.63 7.64 7.55
C LEU A 38 -3.02 8.08 8.87
N ASP A 39 -2.40 7.15 9.56
CA ASP A 39 -1.69 7.41 10.81
C ASP A 39 -0.35 8.11 10.56
N VAL A 40 -0.12 9.19 11.30
CA VAL A 40 1.20 9.82 11.41
C VAL A 40 1.93 9.22 12.59
N ASN A 41 2.96 8.45 12.32
CA ASN A 41 3.74 7.76 13.35
C ASN A 41 5.09 8.46 13.60
N GLY A 42 5.51 8.46 14.86
CA GLY A 42 6.82 8.96 15.28
C GLY A 42 7.17 8.46 16.68
N GLU A 43 8.45 8.27 16.95
CA GLU A 43 8.94 7.76 18.24
C GLU A 43 8.29 6.43 18.67
N GLY A 44 7.98 5.55 17.70
CA GLY A 44 7.35 4.24 17.95
C GLY A 44 5.88 4.30 18.38
N ARG A 45 5.19 5.41 18.13
CA ARG A 45 3.76 5.59 18.50
C ARG A 45 3.01 6.43 17.45
N ARG A 46 1.70 6.30 17.44
CA ARG A 46 0.82 7.17 16.68
C ARG A 46 0.78 8.57 17.31
N LEU A 47 1.12 9.59 16.54
CA LEU A 47 1.12 10.99 16.95
C LEU A 47 -0.13 11.73 16.50
N ALA A 48 -0.59 11.48 15.28
CA ALA A 48 -1.73 12.17 14.66
C ALA A 48 -2.39 11.28 13.61
N VAL A 49 -3.46 11.76 13.03
CA VAL A 49 -4.13 11.22 11.84
C VAL A 49 -4.21 12.33 10.82
N LEU A 50 -3.96 12.05 9.54
CA LEU A 50 -3.92 13.05 8.50
C LEU A 50 -4.53 12.53 7.20
N GLU A 51 -5.17 13.41 6.45
CA GLU A 51 -5.62 13.13 5.09
C GLU A 51 -4.45 12.63 4.21
N ARG A 52 -4.66 11.51 3.53
CA ARG A 52 -3.65 10.81 2.71
C ARG A 52 -2.92 11.73 1.72
N ALA A 53 -3.65 12.67 1.08
CA ALA A 53 -3.07 13.58 0.11
C ALA A 53 -2.00 14.52 0.69
N ALA A 54 -2.00 14.76 2.02
CA ALA A 54 -1.05 15.63 2.69
C ALA A 54 0.25 14.93 3.12
N LEU A 55 0.30 13.60 3.15
CA LEU A 55 1.47 12.88 3.68
C LEU A 55 2.70 13.05 2.78
N ARG A 56 2.55 12.88 1.46
CA ARG A 56 3.65 13.02 0.50
C ARG A 56 4.22 14.45 0.43
N PRO A 57 3.40 15.53 0.36
CA PRO A 57 3.91 16.90 0.47
C PRO A 57 4.70 17.17 1.73
N LEU A 58 4.32 16.52 2.85
CA LEU A 58 5.01 16.66 4.13
C LEU A 58 6.16 15.66 4.34
N GLY A 59 6.36 14.71 3.42
CA GLY A 59 7.38 13.66 3.52
C GLY A 59 7.19 12.75 4.73
N LEU A 60 5.95 12.46 5.09
CA LEU A 60 5.61 11.62 6.25
C LEU A 60 5.64 10.14 5.88
N LEU A 61 6.05 9.30 6.84
CA LEU A 61 6.13 7.86 6.68
C LEU A 61 4.74 7.24 6.56
N THR A 62 4.55 6.44 5.50
CA THR A 62 3.40 5.56 5.29
C THR A 62 3.82 4.09 5.35
N SER A 63 2.86 3.19 5.45
CA SER A 63 3.06 1.76 5.34
C SER A 63 2.15 1.21 4.25
N ALA A 64 2.73 0.56 3.25
CA ALA A 64 2.03 -0.12 2.19
C ALA A 64 2.07 -1.63 2.41
N VAL A 65 0.91 -2.28 2.38
CA VAL A 65 0.78 -3.73 2.48
C VAL A 65 0.55 -4.32 1.10
N HIS A 66 1.25 -5.41 0.79
CA HIS A 66 1.14 -6.11 -0.49
C HIS A 66 0.91 -7.60 -0.28
N LEU A 67 0.20 -8.22 -1.21
CA LEU A 67 -0.01 -9.66 -1.27
C LEU A 67 0.57 -10.25 -2.56
N ASN A 68 1.59 -11.10 -2.44
CA ASN A 68 1.97 -12.03 -3.49
C ASN A 68 1.13 -13.30 -3.36
N ALA A 69 0.12 -13.45 -4.18
CA ALA A 69 -0.72 -14.63 -4.21
C ALA A 69 -0.33 -15.54 -5.39
N TRP A 70 -0.15 -16.81 -5.09
CA TRP A 70 0.27 -17.83 -6.04
C TRP A 70 -0.85 -18.81 -6.31
N THR A 71 -0.88 -19.38 -7.50
CA THR A 71 -1.71 -20.54 -7.81
C THR A 71 -1.01 -21.83 -7.32
N PRO A 72 -1.73 -22.94 -7.14
CA PRO A 72 -1.11 -24.22 -6.79
C PRO A 72 -0.13 -24.76 -7.84
N ASP A 73 -0.30 -24.39 -9.11
CA ASP A 73 0.61 -24.73 -10.21
C ASP A 73 1.78 -23.73 -10.36
N GLY A 74 1.92 -22.77 -9.43
CA GLY A 74 3.09 -21.91 -9.30
C GLY A 74 3.08 -20.63 -10.15
N LYS A 75 1.92 -20.21 -10.68
CA LYS A 75 1.77 -18.90 -11.31
C LYS A 75 1.53 -17.82 -10.26
N LEU A 76 1.92 -16.59 -10.59
CA LEU A 76 1.66 -15.42 -9.75
C LEU A 76 0.40 -14.70 -10.21
N TRP A 77 -0.50 -14.39 -9.30
CA TRP A 77 -1.59 -13.48 -9.55
C TRP A 77 -1.08 -12.05 -9.56
N VAL A 78 -1.39 -11.31 -10.61
CA VAL A 78 -1.06 -9.89 -10.78
C VAL A 78 -2.33 -9.11 -11.15
N ALA A 79 -2.39 -7.87 -10.72
CA ALA A 79 -3.52 -6.97 -10.96
C ALA A 79 -3.09 -5.80 -11.83
N LYS A 80 -3.92 -5.40 -12.77
CA LYS A 80 -3.67 -4.21 -13.60
C LYS A 80 -4.42 -3.03 -13.03
N ARG A 81 -3.71 -1.97 -12.71
CA ARG A 81 -4.28 -0.73 -12.17
C ARG A 81 -5.23 -0.09 -13.16
N SER A 82 -6.33 0.43 -12.65
CA SER A 82 -7.30 1.17 -13.47
C SER A 82 -6.63 2.38 -14.15
N PRO A 83 -7.01 2.71 -15.41
CA PRO A 83 -6.54 3.93 -16.08
C PRO A 83 -6.91 5.22 -15.35
N THR A 84 -7.85 5.17 -14.41
CA THR A 84 -8.28 6.32 -13.60
C THR A 84 -7.47 6.52 -12.34
N LYS A 85 -6.58 5.59 -11.98
CA LYS A 85 -5.67 5.76 -10.82
C LYS A 85 -4.78 6.99 -11.03
N SER A 86 -4.61 7.79 -10.00
CA SER A 86 -3.82 9.03 -10.05
C SER A 86 -2.31 8.81 -10.03
N THR A 87 -1.87 7.61 -9.65
CA THR A 87 -0.45 7.22 -9.60
C THR A 87 -0.29 5.94 -10.40
N ASP A 88 0.65 5.93 -11.33
CA ASP A 88 1.03 4.79 -12.16
C ASP A 88 -0.20 4.08 -12.80
N PRO A 89 -1.10 4.80 -13.54
CA PRO A 89 -2.26 4.21 -14.20
C PRO A 89 -1.83 3.21 -15.28
N ASP A 90 -2.67 2.20 -15.55
CA ASP A 90 -2.43 1.12 -16.54
C ASP A 90 -1.19 0.26 -16.32
N MET A 91 -0.46 0.43 -15.22
CA MET A 91 0.65 -0.44 -14.85
C MET A 91 0.17 -1.70 -14.11
N TRP A 92 0.97 -2.75 -14.17
CA TRP A 92 0.75 -3.95 -13.36
C TRP A 92 1.19 -3.74 -11.91
N ASP A 93 0.52 -4.40 -11.02
CA ASP A 93 0.76 -4.36 -9.58
C ASP A 93 0.72 -5.79 -9.00
N THR A 94 1.08 -5.95 -7.74
CA THR A 94 0.77 -7.18 -6.99
C THR A 94 -0.74 -7.43 -7.00
N LEU A 95 -1.18 -8.63 -6.67
CA LEU A 95 -2.63 -8.92 -6.64
C LEU A 95 -3.39 -7.93 -5.75
N VAL A 96 -2.77 -7.56 -4.64
CA VAL A 96 -3.30 -6.58 -3.69
C VAL A 96 -2.19 -5.63 -3.26
N GLY A 97 -2.48 -4.33 -3.24
CA GLY A 97 -1.55 -3.31 -2.79
C GLY A 97 -2.21 -2.04 -2.30
N GLY A 98 -2.15 -1.76 -0.99
CA GLY A 98 -2.77 -0.58 -0.41
C GLY A 98 -2.06 -0.02 0.80
N LEU A 99 -2.46 1.19 1.21
CA LEU A 99 -1.92 1.86 2.39
C LEU A 99 -2.67 1.45 3.66
N ALA A 100 -1.92 1.33 4.75
CA ALA A 100 -2.52 1.11 6.06
C ALA A 100 -3.33 2.32 6.51
N GLY A 101 -4.64 2.12 6.71
CA GLY A 101 -5.57 3.14 7.14
C GLY A 101 -5.37 3.58 8.59
N ALA A 102 -5.95 4.72 8.95
CA ALA A 102 -5.83 5.25 10.30
C ALA A 102 -6.48 4.33 11.34
N GLY A 103 -5.70 3.90 12.30
CA GLY A 103 -6.15 3.04 13.40
C GLY A 103 -6.27 1.57 13.05
N GLU A 104 -6.01 1.18 11.81
CA GLU A 104 -5.91 -0.22 11.39
C GLU A 104 -4.56 -0.82 11.80
N SER A 105 -4.55 -2.08 12.15
CA SER A 105 -3.33 -2.89 12.11
C SER A 105 -2.95 -3.20 10.66
N LEU A 106 -1.68 -3.53 10.41
CA LEU A 106 -1.23 -3.91 9.06
C LEU A 106 -1.97 -5.14 8.52
N ASP A 107 -2.32 -6.09 9.40
CA ASP A 107 -3.10 -7.27 9.02
C ASP A 107 -4.55 -6.92 8.66
N GLU A 108 -5.20 -6.00 9.39
CA GLU A 108 -6.54 -5.51 9.05
C GLU A 108 -6.53 -4.78 7.70
N SER A 109 -5.52 -3.95 7.46
CA SER A 109 -5.36 -3.26 6.17
C SER A 109 -5.19 -4.25 5.02
N LEU A 110 -4.35 -5.29 5.19
CA LEU A 110 -4.17 -6.31 4.16
C LEU A 110 -5.47 -7.07 3.87
N LEU A 111 -6.24 -7.43 4.90
CA LEU A 111 -7.52 -8.12 4.72
C LEU A 111 -8.55 -7.23 4.02
N ARG A 112 -8.64 -5.97 4.39
CA ARG A 112 -9.54 -5.00 3.75
C ARG A 112 -9.20 -4.82 2.27
N GLU A 113 -7.94 -4.49 1.95
CA GLU A 113 -7.49 -4.31 0.58
C GLU A 113 -7.67 -5.61 -0.26
N SER A 114 -7.41 -6.78 0.35
CA SER A 114 -7.62 -8.06 -0.32
C SER A 114 -9.09 -8.31 -0.69
N ASN A 115 -10.01 -7.85 0.14
CA ASN A 115 -11.44 -7.95 -0.16
C ASN A 115 -11.87 -6.92 -1.21
N GLU A 116 -11.37 -5.70 -1.16
CA GLU A 116 -11.74 -4.60 -2.05
C GLU A 116 -11.15 -4.80 -3.46
N GLU A 117 -9.85 -5.07 -3.58
CA GLU A 117 -9.15 -5.17 -4.87
C GLU A 117 -9.24 -6.56 -5.52
N ALA A 118 -9.37 -7.63 -4.73
CA ALA A 118 -9.31 -9.00 -5.25
C ALA A 118 -10.47 -9.92 -4.81
N GLY A 119 -11.45 -9.41 -4.04
CA GLY A 119 -12.61 -10.18 -3.61
C GLY A 119 -12.28 -11.34 -2.66
N LEU A 120 -11.09 -11.37 -2.06
CA LEU A 120 -10.65 -12.43 -1.18
C LEU A 120 -11.28 -12.29 0.21
N GLU A 121 -11.71 -13.39 0.76
CA GLU A 121 -12.24 -13.44 2.12
C GLU A 121 -11.12 -13.82 3.11
N PRO A 122 -11.24 -13.49 4.41
CA PRO A 122 -10.23 -13.84 5.41
C PRO A 122 -9.85 -15.33 5.43
N ALA A 123 -10.80 -16.23 5.13
CA ALA A 123 -10.56 -17.68 5.05
C ALA A 123 -9.60 -18.07 3.93
N ASP A 124 -9.57 -17.33 2.82
CA ASP A 124 -8.66 -17.56 1.69
C ASP A 124 -7.21 -17.23 2.04
N LEU A 125 -7.01 -16.43 3.09
CA LEU A 125 -5.74 -15.90 3.53
C LEU A 125 -5.22 -16.50 4.85
N GLU A 126 -5.89 -17.51 5.41
CA GLU A 126 -5.48 -18.14 6.69
C GLU A 126 -4.05 -18.71 6.65
N ALA A 127 -3.63 -19.24 5.50
CA ALA A 127 -2.32 -19.87 5.31
C ALA A 127 -1.25 -18.88 4.82
N ARG A 128 -1.54 -17.57 4.79
CA ARG A 128 -0.55 -16.57 4.37
C ARG A 128 0.63 -16.46 5.34
N THR A 129 1.77 -16.07 4.82
CA THR A 129 2.92 -15.72 5.67
C THR A 129 2.62 -14.44 6.47
N PRO A 130 3.22 -14.27 7.66
CA PRO A 130 3.16 -12.99 8.37
C PRO A 130 3.69 -11.85 7.49
N LEU A 131 3.09 -10.67 7.62
CA LEU A 131 3.60 -9.46 6.97
C LEU A 131 5.04 -9.17 7.41
N ARG A 132 5.92 -8.89 6.46
CA ARG A 132 7.30 -8.50 6.71
C ARG A 132 7.67 -7.27 5.88
N THR A 133 8.37 -6.33 6.46
CA THR A 133 8.95 -5.20 5.73
C THR A 133 10.09 -5.69 4.85
N ILE A 134 10.04 -5.42 3.55
CA ILE A 134 11.11 -5.77 2.61
C ILE A 134 12.07 -4.62 2.36
N LEU A 135 11.54 -3.39 2.35
CA LEU A 135 12.35 -2.18 2.19
C LEU A 135 11.60 -0.94 2.72
N ARG A 136 12.35 0.15 2.86
CA ARG A 136 11.77 1.50 3.00
C ARG A 136 12.02 2.28 1.72
N MET A 137 10.95 2.67 1.06
CA MET A 137 10.99 3.49 -0.14
C MET A 137 11.36 4.93 0.20
N HIS A 138 12.25 5.50 -0.61
CA HIS A 138 12.63 6.91 -0.59
C HIS A 138 12.57 7.43 -2.03
N ARG A 139 11.46 8.07 -2.42
CA ARG A 139 11.23 8.46 -3.81
C ARG A 139 10.72 9.89 -3.89
N ARG A 140 11.36 10.71 -4.73
CA ARG A 140 10.83 12.02 -5.09
C ARG A 140 9.71 11.85 -6.13
N LEU A 141 8.57 12.45 -5.87
CA LEU A 141 7.41 12.48 -6.75
C LEU A 141 7.04 13.92 -7.09
N PRO A 142 6.27 14.16 -8.15
CA PRO A 142 5.81 15.52 -8.49
C PRO A 142 5.00 16.18 -7.38
N GLU A 143 4.26 15.41 -6.58
CA GLU A 143 3.44 15.88 -5.46
C GLU A 143 4.16 15.95 -4.13
N GLY A 144 5.43 15.53 -4.04
CA GLY A 144 6.18 15.56 -2.79
C GLY A 144 7.22 14.45 -2.67
N TYR A 145 7.36 13.88 -1.48
CA TYR A 145 8.33 12.84 -1.18
C TYR A 145 7.66 11.62 -0.58
N GLN A 146 7.78 10.48 -1.27
CA GLN A 146 7.31 9.20 -0.76
C GLN A 146 8.35 8.64 0.20
N LEU A 147 7.95 8.52 1.45
CA LEU A 147 8.65 7.79 2.49
C LEU A 147 7.71 6.66 2.95
N GLU A 148 8.04 5.41 2.60
CA GLU A 148 7.06 4.34 2.71
C GLU A 148 7.72 3.01 3.06
N ASP A 149 7.26 2.37 4.14
CA ASP A 149 7.60 0.99 4.43
C ASP A 149 6.76 0.08 3.55
N VAL A 150 7.42 -0.73 2.73
CA VAL A 150 6.79 -1.72 1.85
C VAL A 150 6.80 -3.06 2.55
N LEU A 151 5.61 -3.58 2.84
CA LEU A 151 5.42 -4.85 3.53
C LEU A 151 4.77 -5.87 2.59
N VAL A 152 5.19 -7.12 2.69
CA VAL A 152 4.64 -8.22 1.89
C VAL A 152 4.20 -9.38 2.75
N SER A 153 3.08 -9.97 2.37
CA SER A 153 2.60 -11.29 2.77
C SER A 153 2.49 -12.17 1.52
N GLU A 154 2.65 -13.46 1.67
CA GLU A 154 2.55 -14.43 0.57
C GLU A 154 1.58 -15.55 0.91
N CYS A 155 0.80 -16.00 -0.06
CA CYS A 155 -0.05 -17.18 0.08
C CYS A 155 -0.13 -17.97 -1.23
N VAL A 156 -0.67 -19.19 -1.13
CA VAL A 156 -1.13 -19.96 -2.28
C VAL A 156 -2.66 -20.03 -2.16
N LEU A 157 -3.34 -19.46 -3.14
CA LEU A 157 -4.80 -19.53 -3.21
C LEU A 157 -5.24 -20.92 -3.69
N ALA A 158 -6.34 -21.43 -3.15
CA ALA A 158 -6.92 -22.66 -3.62
C ALA A 158 -7.43 -22.51 -5.07
N ASP A 159 -7.47 -23.60 -5.84
CA ASP A 159 -7.97 -23.59 -7.23
C ASP A 159 -9.43 -23.11 -7.37
N SER A 160 -10.20 -23.21 -6.30
CA SER A 160 -11.58 -22.71 -6.25
C SER A 160 -11.71 -21.22 -6.04
N VAL A 161 -10.61 -20.53 -5.67
CA VAL A 161 -10.58 -19.09 -5.40
C VAL A 161 -10.11 -18.36 -6.64
N VAL A 162 -11.00 -17.59 -7.24
CA VAL A 162 -10.70 -16.76 -8.41
C VAL A 162 -10.80 -15.30 -7.98
N PRO A 163 -9.68 -14.55 -7.94
CA PRO A 163 -9.71 -13.16 -7.58
C PRO A 163 -10.59 -12.32 -8.51
N GLU A 164 -11.38 -11.42 -7.94
CA GLU A 164 -12.28 -10.54 -8.67
C GLU A 164 -12.27 -9.13 -8.04
N ASN A 165 -12.09 -8.11 -8.86
CA ASN A 165 -12.13 -6.71 -8.41
C ASN A 165 -13.54 -6.31 -7.94
N ARG A 166 -13.62 -5.65 -6.77
CA ARG A 166 -14.89 -5.17 -6.19
C ARG A 166 -15.02 -3.64 -6.13
N ASP A 167 -13.92 -2.89 -6.13
CA ASP A 167 -13.92 -1.43 -5.93
C ASP A 167 -13.73 -0.61 -7.21
N GLY A 168 -13.33 -1.24 -8.32
CA GLY A 168 -13.06 -0.57 -9.60
C GLY A 168 -11.66 0.04 -9.71
N GLU A 169 -10.79 -0.18 -8.74
CA GLU A 169 -9.40 0.28 -8.76
C GLU A 169 -8.48 -0.59 -9.61
N VAL A 170 -8.92 -1.81 -9.94
CA VAL A 170 -8.25 -2.79 -10.78
C VAL A 170 -9.05 -3.01 -12.06
N SER A 171 -8.39 -3.00 -13.22
CA SER A 171 -9.01 -3.18 -14.54
C SER A 171 -8.89 -4.61 -15.06
N ASP A 172 -7.91 -5.37 -14.61
CA ASP A 172 -7.65 -6.77 -15.04
C ASP A 172 -6.91 -7.52 -13.94
N ILE A 173 -7.18 -8.83 -13.82
CA ILE A 173 -6.46 -9.73 -12.89
C ILE A 173 -6.08 -10.99 -13.67
N GLN A 174 -4.81 -11.38 -13.61
CA GLN A 174 -4.30 -12.54 -14.34
C GLN A 174 -3.37 -13.38 -13.48
N ALA A 175 -3.38 -14.71 -13.71
CA ALA A 175 -2.36 -15.63 -13.21
C ALA A 175 -1.30 -15.84 -14.30
N VAL A 176 -0.09 -15.36 -14.09
CA VAL A 176 1.01 -15.38 -15.08
C VAL A 176 2.15 -16.30 -14.63
N SER A 177 2.82 -16.95 -15.58
CA SER A 177 3.96 -17.80 -15.27
C SER A 177 5.17 -16.97 -14.81
N ILE A 178 6.12 -17.62 -14.13
CA ILE A 178 7.36 -16.96 -13.69
C ILE A 178 8.12 -16.33 -14.85
N GLU A 179 8.16 -17.00 -16.02
CA GLU A 179 8.80 -16.48 -17.22
C GLU A 179 8.09 -15.22 -17.75
N GLN A 180 6.77 -15.20 -17.69
CA GLN A 180 5.97 -14.03 -18.07
C GLN A 180 6.21 -12.88 -17.09
N VAL A 181 6.18 -13.14 -15.77
CA VAL A 181 6.52 -12.14 -14.75
C VAL A 181 7.88 -11.52 -15.02
N TRP A 182 8.89 -12.35 -15.31
CA TRP A 182 10.23 -11.87 -15.60
C TRP A 182 10.28 -10.99 -16.87
N SER A 183 9.54 -11.37 -17.91
CA SER A 183 9.41 -10.56 -19.13
C SER A 183 8.74 -9.22 -18.87
N MET A 184 7.70 -9.19 -18.04
CA MET A 184 6.99 -7.96 -17.64
C MET A 184 7.89 -7.03 -16.82
N VAL A 185 8.69 -7.58 -15.88
CA VAL A 185 9.70 -6.83 -15.12
C VAL A 185 10.72 -6.20 -16.07
N GLN A 186 11.28 -6.97 -17.01
CA GLN A 186 12.25 -6.46 -17.99
C GLN A 186 11.67 -5.38 -18.92
N ALA A 187 10.39 -5.46 -19.21
CA ALA A 187 9.66 -4.47 -20.01
C ALA A 187 9.26 -3.21 -19.21
N GLY A 188 9.44 -3.20 -17.88
CA GLY A 188 9.04 -2.08 -17.01
C GLY A 188 7.53 -1.91 -16.93
N GLU A 189 6.78 -3.00 -16.95
CA GLU A 189 5.31 -2.99 -16.94
C GLU A 189 4.72 -2.88 -15.54
N PHE A 190 5.50 -3.18 -14.48
CA PHE A 190 5.07 -3.07 -13.10
C PHE A 190 5.29 -1.67 -12.51
N THR A 191 4.46 -1.30 -11.53
CA THR A 191 4.79 -0.19 -10.63
C THR A 191 6.12 -0.49 -9.93
N LEU A 192 6.86 0.53 -9.51
CA LEU A 192 8.16 0.31 -8.86
C LEU A 192 8.02 -0.51 -7.57
N GLU A 193 6.98 -0.24 -6.78
CA GLU A 193 6.68 -0.95 -5.54
C GLU A 193 6.37 -2.43 -5.82
N ALA A 194 5.48 -2.69 -6.77
CA ALA A 194 5.11 -4.05 -7.16
C ALA A 194 6.29 -4.84 -7.74
N GLU A 195 7.12 -4.20 -8.59
CA GLU A 195 8.32 -4.83 -9.13
C GLU A 195 9.23 -5.36 -8.02
N LEU A 196 9.49 -4.54 -7.00
CA LEU A 196 10.34 -4.92 -5.88
C LEU A 196 9.72 -6.03 -5.03
N VAL A 197 8.40 -5.99 -4.79
CA VAL A 197 7.66 -7.03 -4.06
C VAL A 197 7.67 -8.35 -4.83
N VAL A 198 7.40 -8.30 -6.12
CA VAL A 198 7.38 -9.49 -7.00
C VAL A 198 8.78 -10.12 -7.09
N LEU A 199 9.83 -9.32 -7.27
CA LEU A 199 11.22 -9.80 -7.30
C LEU A 199 11.63 -10.45 -5.96
N ASP A 200 11.19 -9.90 -4.84
CA ASP A 200 11.44 -10.50 -3.53
C ASP A 200 10.74 -11.86 -3.38
N GLY A 201 9.49 -11.99 -3.84
CA GLY A 201 8.76 -13.26 -3.89
C GLY A 201 9.40 -14.31 -4.81
N LEU A 202 9.84 -13.90 -6.01
CA LEU A 202 10.57 -14.77 -6.92
C LEU A 202 11.87 -15.29 -6.30
N ARG A 203 12.64 -14.41 -5.65
CA ARG A 203 13.86 -14.79 -4.95
C ARG A 203 13.60 -15.84 -3.87
N SER A 204 12.53 -15.69 -3.11
CA SER A 204 12.15 -16.63 -2.03
C SER A 204 11.79 -18.02 -2.56
N ARG A 205 11.31 -18.11 -3.82
CA ARG A 205 10.89 -19.39 -4.44
C ARG A 205 11.98 -20.08 -5.25
N LEU A 206 12.92 -19.32 -5.80
CA LEU A 206 13.99 -19.85 -6.66
C LEU A 206 15.29 -20.11 -5.91
N GLY A 207 15.45 -19.57 -4.71
CA GLY A 207 16.64 -19.73 -3.84
C GLY A 207 16.46 -20.72 -2.76
#